data_bccd093e3de3069a8a7ff34b9c7fae4b
#
_entry.id   bccd093e3de3069a8a7ff34b9c7fae4b
#
_cell.length_a   1.000
_cell.length_b   1.000
_cell.length_c   1.000
_cell.angle_alpha   90.00
_cell.angle_beta   90.00
_cell.angle_gamma   90.00
#
_symmetry.space_group_name_H-M   'P 1'
#
loop_
_entity.id
_entity.type
_entity.pdbx_description
1 polymer ?
#
loop_
_entity_poly.entity_id
_entity_poly.type
_entity_poly.pdbx_seq_one_letter_code
_entity_poly.pdbx_strand_id
1 'polypeptide(L)'
;MTDTYLKAAVAALVFQATQACAQEPSAAQHITPVGAQASIAGPEQFFTGQARIDPLWSADADLNTSGALVTFEPGARSAWHTHPAGQRLVVTSGVGLTQEWGKPVQVIHPGDVVNCPPGVKHWHGAAPTTAMTHIAVTATRDGNNVNWMEKVSDEQYVDPRAQ
;
A
#
# COMPACT_ATOMS: atom_id res chain seq x y z
N MET A 1 -11.20 -92.45 -17.38
CA MET A 1 -11.64 -91.21 -17.92
C MET A 1 -11.91 -90.31 -16.71
N THR A 2 -10.99 -89.51 -16.32
CA THR A 2 -11.06 -88.64 -15.13
C THR A 2 -10.81 -87.22 -15.57
N ASP A 3 -11.89 -86.40 -15.60
CA ASP A 3 -11.83 -85.01 -15.89
C ASP A 3 -11.41 -84.22 -14.65
N THR A 4 -10.29 -83.53 -14.73
CA THR A 4 -9.81 -82.65 -13.67
C THR A 4 -10.13 -81.19 -14.01
N TYR A 5 -11.08 -80.63 -13.33
CA TYR A 5 -11.40 -79.19 -13.46
C TYR A 5 -10.44 -78.34 -12.63
N LEU A 6 -9.61 -77.57 -13.31
CA LEU A 6 -8.71 -76.57 -12.71
C LEU A 6 -9.51 -75.29 -12.37
N LYS A 7 -9.68 -74.99 -11.09
CA LYS A 7 -10.31 -73.75 -10.63
C LYS A 7 -9.24 -72.67 -10.56
N ALA A 8 -9.32 -71.67 -11.44
CA ALA A 8 -8.52 -70.47 -11.36
C ALA A 8 -9.13 -69.52 -10.34
N ALA A 9 -8.41 -69.19 -9.28
CA ALA A 9 -8.77 -68.17 -8.31
C ALA A 9 -8.24 -66.82 -8.80
N VAL A 10 -9.18 -65.92 -9.12
CA VAL A 10 -8.84 -64.52 -9.43
C VAL A 10 -8.79 -63.73 -8.12
N ALA A 11 -7.59 -63.33 -7.71
CA ALA A 11 -7.38 -62.41 -6.58
C ALA A 11 -7.61 -60.99 -7.05
N ALA A 12 -8.69 -60.36 -6.60
CA ALA A 12 -8.94 -58.96 -6.81
C ALA A 12 -8.11 -58.13 -5.81
N LEU A 13 -7.08 -57.43 -6.29
CA LEU A 13 -6.39 -56.40 -5.52
C LEU A 13 -7.26 -55.16 -5.40
N VAL A 14 -7.81 -54.90 -4.22
CA VAL A 14 -8.46 -53.64 -3.88
C VAL A 14 -7.39 -52.60 -3.55
N PHE A 15 -7.13 -51.69 -4.48
CA PHE A 15 -6.31 -50.50 -4.22
C PHE A 15 -7.14 -49.53 -3.38
N GLN A 16 -6.87 -49.46 -2.08
CA GLN A 16 -7.39 -48.39 -1.24
C GLN A 16 -6.55 -47.13 -1.50
N ALA A 17 -7.09 -46.21 -2.29
CA ALA A 17 -6.54 -44.86 -2.41
C ALA A 17 -6.80 -44.10 -1.08
N THR A 18 -5.76 -43.99 -0.25
CA THR A 18 -5.80 -43.05 0.87
C THR A 18 -5.81 -41.63 0.32
N GLN A 19 -6.96 -40.99 0.28
CA GLN A 19 -7.05 -39.54 0.08
C GLN A 19 -6.39 -38.86 1.28
N ALA A 20 -5.15 -38.37 1.09
CA ALA A 20 -4.57 -37.41 2.00
C ALA A 20 -5.42 -36.13 1.90
N CYS A 21 -6.26 -35.88 2.90
CA CYS A 21 -6.88 -34.57 3.07
C CYS A 21 -5.73 -33.58 3.25
N ALA A 22 -5.41 -32.80 2.21
CA ALA A 22 -4.57 -31.63 2.36
C ALA A 22 -5.32 -30.70 3.30
N GLN A 23 -4.81 -30.53 4.52
CA GLN A 23 -5.33 -29.61 5.50
C GLN A 23 -5.03 -28.22 4.97
N GLU A 24 -6.07 -27.48 4.57
CA GLU A 24 -5.94 -26.07 4.20
C GLU A 24 -5.18 -25.35 5.33
N PRO A 25 -4.18 -24.52 5.02
CA PRO A 25 -3.46 -23.79 6.05
C PRO A 25 -4.46 -22.98 6.86
N SER A 26 -4.57 -23.23 8.16
CA SER A 26 -5.47 -22.49 9.03
C SER A 26 -5.02 -21.02 9.01
N ALA A 27 -5.94 -20.10 8.68
CA ALA A 27 -5.68 -18.68 8.76
C ALA A 27 -5.24 -18.31 10.19
N ALA A 28 -4.02 -17.82 10.34
CA ALA A 28 -3.46 -17.42 11.63
C ALA A 28 -3.07 -15.94 11.58
N GLN A 29 -3.21 -15.28 12.73
CA GLN A 29 -2.73 -13.90 12.88
C GLN A 29 -1.23 -13.84 12.62
N HIS A 30 -0.80 -12.87 11.80
CA HIS A 30 0.60 -12.60 11.52
C HIS A 30 0.97 -11.19 12.00
N ILE A 31 2.14 -11.05 12.62
CA ILE A 31 2.71 -9.76 13.03
C ILE A 31 3.94 -9.49 12.18
N THR A 32 3.91 -8.38 11.42
CA THR A 32 5.11 -7.85 10.77
C THR A 32 5.79 -6.88 11.73
N PRO A 33 6.96 -7.24 12.30
CA PRO A 33 7.65 -6.33 13.23
C PRO A 33 8.07 -5.04 12.54
N VAL A 34 8.14 -3.94 13.31
CA VAL A 34 8.71 -2.68 12.83
C VAL A 34 10.16 -2.90 12.37
N GLY A 35 10.52 -2.34 11.22
CA GLY A 35 11.84 -2.52 10.62
C GLY A 35 12.06 -3.87 9.90
N ALA A 36 11.04 -4.71 9.79
CA ALA A 36 11.11 -5.93 8.96
C ALA A 36 11.28 -5.62 7.47
N GLN A 37 10.84 -4.45 7.02
CA GLN A 37 11.02 -3.95 5.67
C GLN A 37 11.98 -2.76 5.69
N ALA A 38 12.87 -2.68 4.67
CA ALA A 38 13.82 -1.58 4.57
C ALA A 38 13.10 -0.26 4.23
N SER A 39 13.55 0.83 4.88
CA SER A 39 13.15 2.18 4.49
C SER A 39 13.63 2.51 3.08
N ILE A 40 12.85 3.26 2.34
CA ILE A 40 13.12 3.69 0.97
C ILE A 40 13.23 5.22 0.96
N ALA A 41 14.30 5.76 0.37
CA ALA A 41 14.36 7.18 0.07
C ALA A 41 13.34 7.51 -1.03
N GLY A 42 12.58 8.58 -0.84
CA GLY A 42 11.64 9.05 -1.87
C GLY A 42 12.38 9.36 -3.17
N PRO A 43 12.05 8.71 -4.32
CA PRO A 43 12.75 8.96 -5.57
C PRO A 43 12.67 10.43 -5.98
N GLU A 44 13.80 11.02 -6.35
CA GLU A 44 13.91 12.45 -6.70
C GLU A 44 12.96 12.86 -7.83
N GLN A 45 12.66 11.95 -8.75
CA GLN A 45 11.69 12.22 -9.83
C GLN A 45 10.26 12.47 -9.33
N PHE A 46 9.88 11.94 -8.14
CA PHE A 46 8.52 12.02 -7.57
C PHE A 46 8.44 12.88 -6.31
N PHE A 47 9.58 13.29 -5.76
CA PHE A 47 9.63 14.10 -4.54
C PHE A 47 10.54 15.31 -4.74
N THR A 48 10.15 16.45 -4.20
CA THR A 48 11.00 17.62 -3.99
C THR A 48 11.41 17.62 -2.52
N GLY A 49 12.70 17.84 -2.23
CA GLY A 49 13.24 17.70 -0.88
C GLY A 49 13.38 16.23 -0.47
N GLN A 50 13.58 15.99 0.83
CA GLN A 50 13.82 14.65 1.36
C GLN A 50 12.53 14.03 1.91
N ALA A 51 12.20 12.86 1.39
CA ALA A 51 11.12 12.02 1.91
C ALA A 51 11.65 10.62 2.22
N ARG A 52 11.17 10.00 3.29
CA ARG A 52 11.42 8.61 3.64
C ARG A 52 10.10 7.84 3.64
N ILE A 53 10.13 6.67 3.04
CA ILE A 53 8.99 5.77 2.93
C ILE A 53 9.34 4.49 3.67
N ASP A 54 8.59 4.19 4.72
CA ASP A 54 8.70 2.95 5.49
C ASP A 54 7.50 2.07 5.14
N PRO A 55 7.66 1.01 4.30
CA PRO A 55 6.56 0.13 3.94
C PRO A 55 6.00 -0.58 5.18
N LEU A 56 4.67 -0.70 5.27
CA LEU A 56 3.98 -1.38 6.37
C LEU A 56 3.40 -2.72 5.90
N TRP A 57 2.65 -2.72 4.80
CA TRP A 57 2.13 -3.93 4.15
C TRP A 57 1.93 -3.69 2.65
N SER A 58 1.96 -4.76 1.88
CA SER A 58 1.63 -4.75 0.45
C SER A 58 0.18 -5.15 0.24
N ALA A 59 -0.41 -4.70 -0.86
CA ALA A 59 -1.73 -5.19 -1.29
C ALA A 59 -1.65 -6.69 -1.58
N ASP A 60 -2.67 -7.42 -1.14
CA ASP A 60 -2.85 -8.85 -1.37
C ASP A 60 -4.30 -9.18 -1.78
N ALA A 61 -4.63 -10.47 -1.86
CA ALA A 61 -5.96 -10.92 -2.26
C ALA A 61 -7.03 -10.64 -1.20
N ASP A 62 -6.66 -10.61 0.08
CA ASP A 62 -7.58 -10.40 1.20
C ASP A 62 -7.79 -8.91 1.46
N LEU A 63 -6.73 -8.10 1.29
CA LEU A 63 -6.76 -6.65 1.50
C LEU A 63 -6.08 -5.93 0.33
N ASN A 64 -6.86 -5.51 -0.65
CA ASN A 64 -6.37 -4.85 -1.86
C ASN A 64 -5.92 -3.39 -1.60
N THR A 65 -5.14 -3.18 -0.53
CA THR A 65 -4.52 -1.91 -0.18
C THR A 65 -3.09 -2.13 0.26
N SER A 66 -2.21 -1.17 -0.03
CA SER A 66 -0.88 -1.09 0.57
C SER A 66 -0.85 -0.01 1.65
N GLY A 67 0.03 -0.17 2.63
CA GLY A 67 0.29 0.81 3.67
C GLY A 67 1.74 1.23 3.72
N ALA A 68 1.99 2.52 3.97
CA ALA A 68 3.32 3.05 4.21
C ALA A 68 3.28 4.19 5.23
N LEU A 69 4.29 4.27 6.08
CA LEU A 69 4.57 5.47 6.86
C LEU A 69 5.50 6.35 6.02
N VAL A 70 5.06 7.58 5.73
CA VAL A 70 5.84 8.50 4.89
C VAL A 70 6.19 9.73 5.71
N THR A 71 7.50 9.99 5.83
CA THR A 71 8.03 11.17 6.50
C THR A 71 8.60 12.14 5.47
N PHE A 72 8.14 13.37 5.52
CA PHE A 72 8.66 14.49 4.74
C PHE A 72 9.46 15.40 5.64
N GLU A 73 10.70 15.72 5.26
CA GLU A 73 11.47 16.76 5.92
C GLU A 73 10.89 18.16 5.63
N PRO A 74 11.21 19.20 6.40
CA PRO A 74 10.71 20.55 6.16
C PRO A 74 10.87 20.98 4.70
N GLY A 75 9.79 21.46 4.08
CA GLY A 75 9.78 21.88 2.68
C GLY A 75 9.65 20.74 1.66
N ALA A 76 9.74 19.47 2.08
CA ALA A 76 9.61 18.33 1.17
C ALA A 76 8.15 18.06 0.80
N ARG A 77 7.94 17.66 -0.44
CA ARG A 77 6.60 17.40 -1.00
C ARG A 77 6.62 16.37 -2.13
N SER A 78 5.51 15.68 -2.34
CA SER A 78 5.30 14.83 -3.50
C SER A 78 5.12 15.65 -4.77
N ALA A 79 5.35 15.04 -5.93
CA ALA A 79 4.81 15.53 -7.20
C ALA A 79 3.28 15.49 -7.19
N TRP A 80 2.63 16.16 -8.13
CA TRP A 80 1.23 15.93 -8.44
C TRP A 80 1.03 14.48 -8.85
N HIS A 81 -0.06 13.88 -8.38
CA HIS A 81 -0.38 12.48 -8.70
C HIS A 81 -1.87 12.18 -8.54
N THR A 82 -2.28 11.03 -9.03
CA THR A 82 -3.61 10.46 -8.81
C THR A 82 -3.51 9.01 -8.36
N HIS A 83 -4.57 8.52 -7.73
CA HIS A 83 -4.70 7.11 -7.37
C HIS A 83 -5.91 6.51 -8.10
N PRO A 84 -5.75 5.42 -8.90
CA PRO A 84 -6.86 4.84 -9.65
C PRO A 84 -7.98 4.26 -8.78
N ALA A 85 -7.67 3.87 -7.53
CA ALA A 85 -8.64 3.34 -6.58
C ALA A 85 -8.77 4.20 -5.30
N GLY A 86 -8.07 5.35 -5.25
CA GLY A 86 -8.10 6.30 -4.13
C GLY A 86 -7.07 5.99 -3.06
N GLN A 87 -6.91 6.98 -2.15
CA GLN A 87 -5.97 6.94 -1.03
C GLN A 87 -6.58 7.57 0.22
N ARG A 88 -6.12 7.13 1.38
CA ARG A 88 -6.32 7.80 2.67
C ARG A 88 -4.97 8.13 3.27
N LEU A 89 -4.84 9.36 3.79
CA LEU A 89 -3.70 9.76 4.61
C LEU A 89 -4.19 9.98 6.04
N VAL A 90 -3.46 9.44 7.00
CA VAL A 90 -3.70 9.72 8.42
C VAL A 90 -2.44 10.41 8.94
N VAL A 91 -2.52 11.70 9.25
CA VAL A 91 -1.38 12.45 9.77
C VAL A 91 -1.05 11.97 11.18
N THR A 92 0.20 11.62 11.43
CA THR A 92 0.65 11.08 12.72
C THR A 92 1.53 12.05 13.50
N SER A 93 2.27 12.92 12.81
CA SER A 93 3.10 13.93 13.47
C SER A 93 3.42 15.11 12.57
N GLY A 94 3.81 16.24 13.18
CA GLY A 94 4.28 17.43 12.49
C GLY A 94 3.16 18.29 11.90
N VAL A 95 3.49 19.06 10.86
CA VAL A 95 2.54 19.90 10.13
C VAL A 95 2.72 19.69 8.64
N GLY A 96 1.65 19.32 7.97
CA GLY A 96 1.65 19.06 6.54
C GLY A 96 0.82 20.05 5.75
N LEU A 97 1.04 20.05 4.46
CA LEU A 97 0.25 20.73 3.45
C LEU A 97 -0.27 19.70 2.45
N THR A 98 -1.48 19.93 1.96
CA THR A 98 -2.07 19.16 0.85
C THR A 98 -2.88 20.07 -0.05
N GLN A 99 -3.00 19.69 -1.32
CA GLN A 99 -3.80 20.45 -2.28
C GLN A 99 -4.41 19.53 -3.32
N GLU A 100 -5.68 19.67 -3.58
CA GLU A 100 -6.36 19.18 -4.78
C GLU A 100 -6.15 20.19 -5.92
N TRP A 101 -5.94 19.71 -7.15
CA TRP A 101 -5.74 20.58 -8.31
C TRP A 101 -6.89 21.59 -8.48
N GLY A 102 -6.51 22.86 -8.58
CA GLY A 102 -7.46 23.97 -8.73
C GLY A 102 -8.17 24.41 -7.43
N LYS A 103 -7.79 23.84 -6.29
CA LYS A 103 -8.28 24.23 -4.96
C LYS A 103 -7.18 24.93 -4.15
N PRO A 104 -7.55 25.66 -3.08
CA PRO A 104 -6.57 26.21 -2.14
C PRO A 104 -5.74 25.10 -1.45
N VAL A 105 -4.49 25.43 -1.11
CA VAL A 105 -3.67 24.60 -0.22
C VAL A 105 -4.33 24.55 1.17
N GLN A 106 -4.31 23.37 1.77
CA GLN A 106 -4.85 23.14 3.12
C GLN A 106 -3.73 22.69 4.05
N VAL A 107 -3.75 23.19 5.28
CA VAL A 107 -2.86 22.72 6.36
C VAL A 107 -3.48 21.50 7.02
N ILE A 108 -2.66 20.49 7.28
CA ILE A 108 -3.06 19.25 7.95
C ILE A 108 -2.21 18.99 9.18
N HIS A 109 -2.85 18.47 10.23
CA HIS A 109 -2.26 18.25 11.55
C HIS A 109 -2.44 16.80 12.02
N PRO A 110 -1.70 16.36 13.06
CA PRO A 110 -1.88 15.02 13.63
C PRO A 110 -3.33 14.73 14.02
N GLY A 111 -3.83 13.59 13.56
CA GLY A 111 -5.23 13.17 13.71
C GLY A 111 -6.11 13.49 12.51
N ASP A 112 -5.70 14.39 11.62
CA ASP A 112 -6.45 14.64 10.39
C ASP A 112 -6.39 13.45 9.43
N VAL A 113 -7.51 13.23 8.74
CA VAL A 113 -7.64 12.23 7.69
C VAL A 113 -7.93 12.90 6.37
N VAL A 114 -6.98 12.82 5.42
CA VAL A 114 -7.17 13.31 4.06
C VAL A 114 -7.75 12.18 3.21
N ASN A 115 -8.90 12.43 2.62
CA ASN A 115 -9.54 11.52 1.68
C ASN A 115 -9.24 11.96 0.25
N CYS A 116 -8.47 11.16 -0.48
CA CYS A 116 -8.18 11.35 -1.90
C CYS A 116 -9.00 10.37 -2.73
N PRO A 117 -10.15 10.77 -3.30
CA PRO A 117 -10.98 9.89 -4.13
C PRO A 117 -10.24 9.42 -5.39
N PRO A 118 -10.72 8.33 -6.03
CA PRO A 118 -10.14 7.85 -7.28
C PRO A 118 -10.05 8.96 -8.35
N GLY A 119 -8.87 9.08 -8.99
CA GLY A 119 -8.62 10.00 -10.09
C GLY A 119 -8.44 11.47 -9.70
N VAL A 120 -8.62 11.85 -8.43
CA VAL A 120 -8.39 13.23 -7.99
C VAL A 120 -6.90 13.54 -8.01
N LYS A 121 -6.51 14.56 -8.79
CA LYS A 121 -5.13 15.07 -8.86
C LYS A 121 -4.83 15.89 -7.62
N HIS A 122 -3.80 15.50 -6.88
CA HIS A 122 -3.43 16.13 -5.62
C HIS A 122 -1.93 15.99 -5.35
N TRP A 123 -1.44 16.70 -4.35
CA TRP A 123 -0.13 16.51 -3.72
C TRP A 123 -0.25 16.67 -2.20
N HIS A 124 0.76 16.18 -1.49
CA HIS A 124 0.94 16.38 -0.05
C HIS A 124 2.43 16.43 0.31
N GLY A 125 2.73 17.04 1.45
CA GLY A 125 4.09 17.20 1.92
C GLY A 125 4.13 17.87 3.29
N ALA A 126 5.34 18.20 3.74
CA ALA A 126 5.58 18.93 4.97
C ALA A 126 5.31 20.43 4.79
N ALA A 127 5.14 21.16 5.90
CA ALA A 127 5.20 22.61 5.90
C ALA A 127 6.66 23.10 5.68
N PRO A 128 6.89 24.37 5.32
CA PRO A 128 8.24 24.87 5.00
C PRO A 128 9.26 24.71 6.13
N THR A 129 8.83 24.80 7.38
CA THR A 129 9.70 24.81 8.56
C THR A 129 9.50 23.63 9.51
N THR A 130 8.55 22.75 9.22
CA THR A 130 8.18 21.64 10.11
C THR A 130 7.99 20.38 9.31
N ALA A 131 8.66 19.28 9.69
CA ALA A 131 8.47 17.97 9.09
C ALA A 131 7.03 17.48 9.28
N MET A 132 6.60 16.54 8.46
CA MET A 132 5.29 15.89 8.58
C MET A 132 5.43 14.40 8.33
N THR A 133 4.75 13.61 9.13
CA THR A 133 4.61 12.15 8.90
C THR A 133 3.14 11.76 8.84
N HIS A 134 2.81 10.90 7.90
CA HIS A 134 1.48 10.31 7.79
C HIS A 134 1.56 8.81 7.46
N ILE A 135 0.50 8.09 7.76
CA ILE A 135 0.24 6.76 7.19
C ILE A 135 -0.53 6.97 5.88
N ALA A 136 -0.01 6.41 4.79
CA ALA A 136 -0.72 6.30 3.52
C ALA A 136 -1.33 4.91 3.39
N VAL A 137 -2.64 4.84 3.17
CA VAL A 137 -3.36 3.61 2.81
C VAL A 137 -3.86 3.79 1.39
N THR A 138 -3.30 3.03 0.46
CA THR A 138 -3.53 3.21 -0.97
C THR A 138 -4.11 1.96 -1.59
N ALA A 139 -5.30 2.08 -2.16
CA ALA A 139 -5.96 0.98 -2.85
C ALA A 139 -5.37 0.76 -4.25
N THR A 140 -5.37 -0.50 -4.68
CA THR A 140 -4.82 -0.91 -5.98
C THR A 140 -5.96 -1.21 -6.97
N ARG A 141 -5.77 -0.84 -8.24
CA ARG A 141 -6.66 -1.21 -9.34
C ARG A 141 -5.81 -1.70 -10.52
N ASP A 142 -6.08 -2.90 -10.99
CA ASP A 142 -5.36 -3.53 -12.12
C ASP A 142 -3.82 -3.51 -11.93
N GLY A 143 -3.36 -3.77 -10.69
CA GLY A 143 -1.95 -3.78 -10.34
C GLY A 143 -1.30 -2.40 -10.20
N ASN A 144 -2.06 -1.32 -10.36
CA ASN A 144 -1.57 0.05 -10.23
C ASN A 144 -2.21 0.77 -9.05
N ASN A 145 -1.42 1.51 -8.27
CA ASN A 145 -1.89 2.28 -7.13
C ASN A 145 -1.61 3.79 -7.23
N VAL A 146 -0.76 4.25 -8.17
CA VAL A 146 -0.42 5.66 -8.32
C VAL A 146 -0.06 5.99 -9.77
N ASN A 147 -0.52 7.14 -10.27
CA ASN A 147 -0.08 7.74 -11.52
C ASN A 147 0.62 9.06 -11.19
N TRP A 148 1.94 9.06 -11.32
CA TRP A 148 2.76 10.23 -11.08
C TRP A 148 2.67 11.22 -12.22
N MET A 149 2.72 12.51 -11.90
CA MET A 149 2.61 13.65 -12.82
C MET A 149 3.78 14.61 -12.58
N GLU A 150 3.62 15.86 -13.01
CA GLU A 150 4.63 16.92 -12.85
C GLU A 150 4.91 17.25 -11.37
N LYS A 151 6.08 17.79 -11.09
CA LYS A 151 6.42 18.29 -9.76
C LYS A 151 5.58 19.51 -9.40
N VAL A 152 5.29 19.67 -8.12
CA VAL A 152 4.71 20.89 -7.56
C VAL A 152 5.77 21.99 -7.60
N SER A 153 5.48 23.10 -8.29
CA SER A 153 6.41 24.24 -8.35
C SER A 153 6.45 25.00 -7.00
N ASP A 154 7.47 25.84 -6.84
CA ASP A 154 7.59 26.65 -5.62
C ASP A 154 6.45 27.68 -5.50
N GLU A 155 5.93 28.16 -6.63
CA GLU A 155 4.77 29.07 -6.67
C GLU A 155 3.47 28.36 -6.28
N GLN A 156 3.37 27.05 -6.49
CA GLN A 156 2.23 26.23 -6.06
C GLN A 156 2.34 25.81 -4.60
N TYR A 157 3.57 25.69 -4.10
CA TYR A 157 3.86 25.29 -2.71
C TYR A 157 3.81 26.51 -1.80
N VAL A 158 2.59 26.98 -1.49
CA VAL A 158 2.34 28.15 -0.63
C VAL A 158 1.76 27.71 0.70
N ASP A 159 2.42 28.08 1.80
CA ASP A 159 1.86 27.88 3.14
C ASP A 159 0.80 28.98 3.41
N PRO A 160 -0.49 28.64 3.53
CA PRO A 160 -1.54 29.64 3.75
C PRO A 160 -1.40 30.38 5.10
N ARG A 161 -0.57 29.89 6.03
CA ARG A 161 -0.27 30.56 7.32
C ARG A 161 0.77 31.68 7.17
N ALA A 162 1.49 31.72 6.06
CA ALA A 162 2.51 32.74 5.79
C ALA A 162 1.95 34.03 5.17
N GLN A 163 0.63 34.14 5.01
CA GLN A 163 -0.08 35.28 4.43
C GLN A 163 -0.69 36.18 5.48
#